data_98aaec9be05c1f82b98508c180632fd7
#
_entry.id   98aaec9be05c1f82b98508c180632fd7
#
_cell.length_a   1.000
_cell.length_b   1.000
_cell.length_c   1.000
_cell.angle_alpha   90.00
_cell.angle_beta   90.00
_cell.angle_gamma   90.00
#
_symmetry.space_group_name_H-M   'P 1'
#
loop_
_entity.id
_entity.type
_entity.pdbx_description
1 polymer ?
#
loop_
_entity_poly.entity_id
_entity_poly.type
_entity_poly.pdbx_seq_one_letter_code
_entity_poly.pdbx_strand_id
1 'polypeptide(L)'
;MTDILPQEVWLANFPFAEDETQSKNRPVIVLDVDDETCSVFSMKVTSKKPYSEFEIELFDWAEIPLDHISTAVASQVIEISKSKFIKRIGRLSNDDWENVNDLHNRYLKSIGQIF
;
A
#
# COMPACT_ATOMS: atom_id res chain seq x y z
N MET A 1 -5.75 -17.89 -11.89
CA MET A 1 -5.06 -16.98 -10.92
C MET A 1 -5.54 -15.57 -11.16
N THR A 2 -5.87 -14.85 -10.10
CA THR A 2 -6.33 -13.46 -10.22
C THR A 2 -5.13 -12.54 -10.39
N ASP A 3 -5.17 -11.68 -11.40
CA ASP A 3 -4.10 -10.70 -11.61
C ASP A 3 -4.12 -9.64 -10.53
N ILE A 4 -2.94 -9.24 -10.08
CA ILE A 4 -2.75 -8.15 -9.16
C ILE A 4 -2.53 -6.89 -10.00
N LEU A 5 -3.36 -5.87 -9.78
CA LEU A 5 -3.33 -4.64 -10.59
C LEU A 5 -3.09 -3.41 -9.71
N PRO A 6 -2.45 -2.36 -10.27
CA PRO A 6 -2.32 -1.09 -9.54
C PRO A 6 -3.67 -0.54 -9.11
N GLN A 7 -3.68 0.21 -8.02
CA GLN A 7 -4.87 0.81 -7.39
C GLN A 7 -5.68 -0.19 -6.56
N GLU A 8 -5.39 -1.48 -6.67
CA GLU A 8 -6.07 -2.48 -5.86
C GLU A 8 -5.52 -2.50 -4.44
N VAL A 9 -6.38 -2.94 -3.51
CA VAL A 9 -6.01 -3.20 -2.13
C VAL A 9 -6.08 -4.71 -1.91
N TRP A 10 -5.00 -5.27 -1.42
CA TRP A 10 -4.88 -6.71 -1.19
C TRP A 10 -4.46 -6.99 0.24
N LEU A 11 -4.91 -8.13 0.78
CA LEU A 11 -4.33 -8.68 1.99
C LEU A 11 -3.03 -9.38 1.59
N ALA A 12 -1.94 -8.97 2.20
CA ALA A 12 -0.61 -9.53 1.90
C ALA A 12 0.22 -9.67 3.18
N ASN A 13 1.19 -10.55 3.12
CA ASN A 13 2.13 -10.73 4.21
C ASN A 13 3.21 -9.65 4.14
N PHE A 14 3.15 -8.70 5.08
CA PHE A 14 4.02 -7.53 5.09
C PHE A 14 5.06 -7.67 6.19
N PRO A 15 6.37 -7.65 5.89
CA PRO A 15 7.40 -7.78 6.91
C PRO A 15 7.48 -6.56 7.82
N PHE A 16 7.89 -6.76 9.05
CA PHE A 16 8.18 -5.65 9.97
C PHE A 16 9.50 -4.98 9.58
N ALA A 17 9.55 -3.66 9.73
CA ALA A 17 10.74 -2.89 9.36
C ALA A 17 11.95 -3.23 10.22
N GLU A 18 11.73 -3.61 11.49
CA GLU A 18 12.80 -3.91 12.44
C GLU A 18 13.31 -5.35 12.35
N ASP A 19 12.52 -6.27 11.81
CA ASP A 19 12.88 -7.68 11.78
C ASP A 19 12.25 -8.34 10.56
N GLU A 20 13.06 -8.62 9.55
CA GLU A 20 12.62 -9.23 8.29
C GLU A 20 12.13 -10.67 8.48
N THR A 21 12.46 -11.31 9.59
CA THR A 21 11.99 -12.68 9.87
C THR A 21 10.57 -12.67 10.41
N GLN A 22 10.06 -11.52 10.86
CA GLN A 22 8.69 -11.38 11.33
C GLN A 22 7.85 -10.62 10.32
N SER A 23 6.61 -11.05 10.21
CA SER A 23 5.69 -10.45 9.27
C SER A 23 4.27 -10.54 9.80
N LYS A 24 3.39 -9.72 9.24
CA LYS A 24 1.99 -9.70 9.61
C LYS A 24 1.15 -9.53 8.34
N ASN A 25 0.04 -10.26 8.29
CA ASN A 25 -0.92 -10.07 7.20
C ASN A 25 -1.64 -8.74 7.40
N ARG A 26 -1.61 -7.89 6.39
CA ARG A 26 -2.27 -6.58 6.44
C ARG A 26 -2.68 -6.12 5.07
N PRO A 27 -3.63 -5.18 4.98
CA PRO A 27 -3.95 -4.55 3.71
C PRO A 27 -2.75 -3.78 3.17
N VAL A 28 -2.54 -3.86 1.87
CA VAL A 28 -1.56 -3.05 1.16
C VAL A 28 -2.19 -2.48 -0.10
N ILE A 29 -1.72 -1.30 -0.51
CA ILE A 29 -2.12 -0.69 -1.78
C ILE A 29 -1.09 -1.08 -2.82
N VAL A 30 -1.56 -1.62 -3.94
CA VAL A 30 -0.70 -1.97 -5.06
C VAL A 30 -0.37 -0.69 -5.84
N LEU A 31 0.92 -0.32 -5.86
CA LEU A 31 1.38 0.85 -6.62
C LEU A 31 1.79 0.46 -8.02
N ASP A 32 2.53 -0.63 -8.16
CA ASP A 32 3.03 -1.10 -9.44
C ASP A 32 3.36 -2.59 -9.35
N VAL A 33 3.35 -3.27 -10.48
CA VAL A 33 3.62 -4.71 -10.56
C VAL A 33 4.75 -4.94 -11.55
N ASP A 34 5.76 -5.69 -11.12
CA ASP A 34 6.86 -6.11 -11.98
C ASP A 34 6.67 -7.59 -12.31
N ASP A 35 6.22 -7.87 -13.52
CA ASP A 35 5.94 -9.24 -13.96
C ASP A 35 7.22 -10.07 -14.17
N GLU A 36 8.33 -9.40 -14.48
CA GLU A 36 9.60 -10.10 -14.68
C GLU A 36 10.15 -10.69 -13.38
N THR A 37 10.06 -9.92 -12.30
CA THR A 37 10.55 -10.36 -10.98
C THR A 37 9.46 -10.98 -10.12
N CYS A 38 8.21 -10.98 -10.60
CA CYS A 38 7.04 -11.45 -9.84
C CYS A 38 6.91 -10.72 -8.50
N SER A 39 7.20 -9.42 -8.48
CA SER A 39 7.11 -8.60 -7.28
C SER A 39 6.13 -7.44 -7.47
N VAL A 40 5.65 -6.91 -6.34
CA VAL A 40 4.65 -5.86 -6.30
C VAL A 40 5.13 -4.76 -5.38
N PHE A 41 5.19 -3.53 -5.90
CA PHE A 41 5.46 -2.36 -5.06
C PHE A 41 4.21 -2.07 -4.24
N SER A 42 4.31 -2.24 -2.94
CA SER A 42 3.18 -2.29 -2.03
C SER A 42 3.32 -1.25 -0.92
N MET A 43 2.28 -0.43 -0.76
CA MET A 43 2.24 0.60 0.28
C MET A 43 1.48 0.07 1.49
N LYS A 44 2.06 0.21 2.67
CA LYS A 44 1.44 -0.21 3.92
C LYS A 44 0.16 0.56 4.20
N VAL A 45 -0.86 -0.16 4.67
CA VAL A 45 -2.08 0.44 5.22
C VAL A 45 -2.19 0.04 6.68
N THR A 46 -2.43 1.01 7.55
CA THR A 46 -2.58 0.79 8.99
C THR A 46 -3.97 1.23 9.45
N SER A 47 -4.45 0.64 10.56
CA SER A 47 -5.71 1.03 11.18
C SER A 47 -5.57 2.21 12.14
N LYS A 48 -4.38 2.75 12.30
CA LYS A 48 -4.11 3.91 13.15
C LYS A 48 -4.38 5.20 12.40
N LYS A 49 -4.73 6.26 13.13
CA LYS A 49 -4.90 7.59 12.51
C LYS A 49 -3.56 8.12 12.00
N PRO A 50 -3.57 8.98 10.97
CA PRO A 50 -2.34 9.61 10.50
C PRO A 50 -1.68 10.41 11.62
N TYR A 51 -0.36 10.28 11.73
CA TYR A 51 0.42 11.04 12.72
C TYR A 51 1.66 11.69 12.11
N SER A 52 1.90 11.52 10.81
CA SER A 52 3.02 12.15 10.13
C SER A 52 2.56 12.78 8.81
N GLU A 53 3.41 13.63 8.24
CA GLU A 53 3.09 14.31 6.97
C GLU A 53 3.03 13.38 5.77
N PHE A 54 3.55 12.16 5.90
CA PHE A 54 3.54 11.17 4.82
C PHE A 54 2.52 10.05 5.06
N GLU A 55 1.49 10.34 5.85
CA GLU A 55 0.37 9.42 6.07
C GLU A 55 -0.93 10.13 5.71
N ILE A 56 -1.83 9.41 5.08
CA ILE A 56 -3.11 9.96 4.66
C ILE A 56 -4.23 8.97 4.94
N GLU A 57 -5.33 9.47 5.54
CA GLU A 57 -6.52 8.68 5.75
C GLU A 57 -7.23 8.43 4.42
N LEU A 58 -7.68 7.20 4.22
CA LEU A 58 -8.46 6.83 3.05
C LEU A 58 -9.92 7.15 3.32
N PHE A 59 -10.55 7.92 2.43
CA PHE A 59 -11.88 8.47 2.67
C PHE A 59 -13.00 7.73 1.95
N ASP A 60 -12.68 7.04 0.87
CA ASP A 60 -13.72 6.45 0.04
C ASP A 60 -13.79 4.94 0.28
N TRP A 61 -14.49 4.60 1.35
CA TRP A 61 -14.61 3.25 1.87
C TRP A 61 -15.56 2.35 1.09
N ALA A 62 -16.39 2.95 0.23
CA ALA A 62 -17.50 2.21 -0.38
C ALA A 62 -17.05 1.00 -1.19
N GLU A 63 -15.85 1.05 -1.75
CA GLU A 63 -15.32 -0.04 -2.59
C GLU A 63 -14.33 -0.93 -1.85
N ILE A 64 -14.01 -0.60 -0.58
CA ILE A 64 -13.05 -1.36 0.23
C ILE A 64 -13.74 -1.76 1.52
N PRO A 65 -14.04 -3.06 1.73
CA PRO A 65 -14.75 -3.50 2.94
C PRO A 65 -13.80 -3.54 4.15
N LEU A 66 -13.32 -2.37 4.58
CA LEU A 66 -12.51 -2.21 5.78
C LEU A 66 -13.41 -1.71 6.91
N ASP A 67 -13.35 -2.35 8.05
CA ASP A 67 -14.29 -2.12 9.16
C ASP A 67 -14.00 -0.87 9.99
N HIS A 68 -12.90 -0.18 9.73
CA HIS A 68 -12.45 0.93 10.54
C HIS A 68 -11.54 1.85 9.74
N ILE A 69 -11.14 2.96 10.37
CA ILE A 69 -10.22 3.93 9.76
C ILE A 69 -9.01 3.22 9.17
N SER A 70 -8.67 3.56 7.93
CA SER A 70 -7.47 3.06 7.28
C SER A 70 -6.64 4.23 6.80
N THR A 71 -5.33 4.13 7.06
CA THR A 71 -4.36 5.15 6.72
C THR A 71 -3.30 4.56 5.81
N ALA A 72 -3.06 5.20 4.67
CA ALA A 72 -1.97 4.83 3.79
C ALA A 72 -0.67 5.47 4.30
N VAL A 73 0.39 4.67 4.43
CA VAL A 73 1.68 5.11 4.93
C VAL A 73 2.64 5.25 3.76
N ALA A 74 2.74 6.45 3.20
CA ALA A 74 3.50 6.70 1.97
C ALA A 74 5.00 6.53 2.13
N SER A 75 5.51 6.55 3.36
CA SER A 75 6.92 6.31 3.66
C SER A 75 7.26 4.82 3.75
N GLN A 76 6.27 3.93 3.67
CA GLN A 76 6.50 2.49 3.78
C GLN A 76 5.98 1.77 2.55
N VAL A 77 6.77 1.85 1.49
CA VAL A 77 6.53 1.12 0.25
C VAL A 77 7.69 0.14 0.07
N ILE A 78 7.35 -1.13 -0.08
CA ILE A 78 8.34 -2.18 -0.30
C ILE A 78 7.90 -3.09 -1.43
N GLU A 79 8.86 -3.84 -1.98
CA GLU A 79 8.56 -4.90 -2.92
C GLU A 79 8.15 -6.15 -2.16
N ILE A 80 6.98 -6.70 -2.50
CA ILE A 80 6.49 -7.95 -1.93
C ILE A 80 6.30 -8.94 -3.07
N SER A 81 6.81 -10.16 -2.92
CA SER A 81 6.59 -11.21 -3.90
C SER A 81 5.10 -11.48 -4.09
N LYS A 82 4.68 -11.70 -5.33
CA LYS A 82 3.28 -12.08 -5.62
C LYS A 82 2.82 -13.27 -4.79
N SER A 83 3.73 -14.19 -4.46
CA SER A 83 3.42 -15.36 -3.64
C SER A 83 2.97 -15.03 -2.22
N LYS A 84 3.23 -13.81 -1.75
CA LYS A 84 2.84 -13.34 -0.42
C LYS A 84 1.46 -12.69 -0.40
N PHE A 85 0.83 -12.51 -1.56
CA PHE A 85 -0.50 -11.92 -1.67
C PHE A 85 -1.54 -13.00 -1.42
N ILE A 86 -2.50 -12.71 -0.54
CA ILE A 86 -3.46 -13.71 -0.04
C ILE A 86 -4.79 -13.58 -0.76
N LYS A 87 -5.39 -12.37 -0.75
CA LYS A 87 -6.65 -12.14 -1.45
C LYS A 87 -6.85 -10.66 -1.76
N ARG A 88 -7.59 -10.40 -2.82
CA ARG A 88 -8.01 -9.05 -3.17
C ARG A 88 -9.09 -8.59 -2.20
N ILE A 89 -8.91 -7.39 -1.62
CA ILE A 89 -9.90 -6.77 -0.74
C ILE A 89 -10.83 -5.87 -1.55
N GLY A 90 -10.26 -5.06 -2.44
CA GLY A 90 -11.02 -4.12 -3.23
C GLY A 90 -10.14 -3.23 -4.06
N ARG A 91 -10.64 -2.03 -4.34
CA ARG A 91 -9.93 -1.04 -5.15
C ARG A 91 -10.14 0.34 -4.56
N LEU A 92 -9.09 1.16 -4.54
CA LEU A 92 -9.22 2.56 -4.12
C LEU A 92 -10.06 3.33 -5.13
N SER A 93 -10.80 4.32 -4.63
CA SER A 93 -11.43 5.32 -5.52
C SER A 93 -10.33 6.06 -6.28
N ASN A 94 -10.71 6.69 -7.40
CA ASN A 94 -9.75 7.48 -8.16
C ASN A 94 -9.22 8.66 -7.34
N ASP A 95 -10.03 9.27 -6.49
CA ASP A 95 -9.62 10.37 -5.63
C ASP A 95 -8.58 9.92 -4.61
N ASP A 96 -8.83 8.81 -3.91
CA ASP A 96 -7.88 8.26 -2.95
C ASP A 96 -6.59 7.82 -3.64
N TRP A 97 -6.72 7.21 -4.83
CA TRP A 97 -5.56 6.78 -5.61
C TRP A 97 -4.67 7.95 -5.99
N GLU A 98 -5.26 9.05 -6.45
CA GLU A 98 -4.52 10.27 -6.81
C GLU A 98 -3.83 10.86 -5.59
N ASN A 99 -4.54 10.96 -4.46
CA ASN A 99 -3.97 11.51 -3.23
C ASN A 99 -2.81 10.66 -2.70
N VAL A 100 -2.93 9.36 -2.76
CA VAL A 100 -1.89 8.43 -2.32
C VAL A 100 -0.64 8.58 -3.18
N ASN A 101 -0.81 8.66 -4.50
CA ASN A 101 0.33 8.82 -5.41
C ASN A 101 1.01 10.17 -5.24
N ASP A 102 0.26 11.24 -5.06
CA ASP A 102 0.81 12.58 -4.83
C ASP A 102 1.64 12.59 -3.54
N LEU A 103 1.13 11.97 -2.50
CA LEU A 103 1.82 11.91 -1.21
C LEU A 103 3.09 11.07 -1.31
N HIS A 104 3.02 9.95 -2.01
CA HIS A 104 4.18 9.09 -2.22
C HIS A 104 5.26 9.82 -3.01
N ASN A 105 4.89 10.56 -4.06
CA ASN A 105 5.84 11.36 -4.84
C ASN A 105 6.49 12.44 -3.98
N ARG A 106 5.74 13.08 -3.10
CA ARG A 106 6.31 14.06 -2.16
C ARG A 106 7.31 13.41 -1.21
N TYR A 107 7.00 12.21 -0.73
CA TYR A 107 7.93 11.47 0.11
C TYR A 107 9.23 11.14 -0.64
N LEU A 108 9.12 10.65 -1.88
CA LEU A 108 10.29 10.32 -2.70
C LEU A 108 11.16 11.55 -2.96
N LYS A 109 10.56 12.71 -3.19
CA LYS A 109 11.31 13.97 -3.33
C LYS A 109 12.03 14.33 -2.03
N SER A 110 11.39 14.13 -0.89
CA SER A 110 11.96 14.47 0.41
C SER A 110 13.21 13.66 0.74
N ILE A 111 13.32 12.45 0.22
CA ILE A 111 14.48 11.58 0.43
C ILE A 111 15.44 11.58 -0.77
N GLY A 112 15.23 12.46 -1.75
CA GLY A 112 16.13 12.61 -2.90
C GLY A 112 16.01 11.53 -3.97
N GLN A 113 14.93 10.78 -4.00
CA GLN A 113 14.73 9.68 -4.97
C GLN A 113 14.22 10.17 -6.33
N ILE A 114 13.57 11.34 -6.38
CA ILE A 114 13.13 11.96 -7.63
C ILE A 114 13.38 13.47 -7.57
N PHE A 115 13.53 14.06 -8.75
CA PHE A 115 13.86 15.47 -8.92
C PHE A 115 12.76 16.24 -9.61
#